data_9578f88c033267a64c8358790c804f9e
#
_entry.id   9578f88c033267a64c8358790c804f9e
#
_cell.length_a   1.000
_cell.length_b   1.000
_cell.length_c   1.000
_cell.angle_alpha   90.00
_cell.angle_beta   90.00
_cell.angle_gamma   90.00
#
_symmetry.space_group_name_H-M   'P 1'
#
loop_
_entity.id
_entity.type
_entity.pdbx_description
1 polymer ?
#
loop_
_entity_poly.entity_id
_entity_poly.type
_entity_poly.pdbx_seq_one_letter_code
_entity_poly.pdbx_strand_id
1 'polypeptide(L)'
;MKKFTVFTLSLLAMSFSMMDLAYSEVDQSEILKSAERVVSLWSSKLGGGIDVLNKVESSSYFYWTVRRLTLIGTPSYDVKKTDSLVSPYKLIINFSVKYDDNTSGPNVNGHYDKSLKKTYGYRSSEDAMKYTNTEDFVDINPISKTKPGGNVMDLSVFYAFQGEKWVLKGGNDLFRHNFFGQENTDSLIKVLLEVPAK
;
A
#
# COMPACT_ATOMS: atom_id res chain seq x y z
N MET A 1 -26.63 35.02 -51.71
CA MET A 1 -26.08 34.72 -50.38
C MET A 1 -26.74 33.47 -49.81
N LYS A 2 -26.35 32.24 -50.24
CA LYS A 2 -26.84 30.94 -49.69
C LYS A 2 -25.89 29.81 -50.08
N LYS A 3 -24.61 29.88 -49.79
CA LYS A 3 -23.66 28.72 -50.01
C LYS A 3 -22.61 28.57 -48.93
N PHE A 4 -22.72 29.17 -47.76
CA PHE A 4 -21.68 29.08 -46.70
C PHE A 4 -22.06 28.23 -45.49
N THR A 5 -23.26 27.66 -45.43
CA THR A 5 -23.72 26.98 -44.22
C THR A 5 -23.56 25.44 -44.23
N VAL A 6 -23.17 24.85 -45.35
CA VAL A 6 -23.04 23.37 -45.46
C VAL A 6 -21.65 22.88 -45.14
N PHE A 7 -20.61 23.73 -45.23
CA PHE A 7 -19.23 23.28 -45.02
C PHE A 7 -18.80 23.18 -43.55
N THR A 8 -19.46 23.93 -42.65
CA THR A 8 -19.14 23.93 -41.22
C THR A 8 -19.73 22.75 -40.46
N LEU A 9 -20.82 22.16 -40.94
CA LEU A 9 -21.41 20.99 -40.26
C LEU A 9 -20.65 19.68 -40.52
N SER A 10 -20.03 19.55 -41.70
CA SER A 10 -19.25 18.34 -42.02
C SER A 10 -17.91 18.27 -41.28
N LEU A 11 -17.28 19.39 -40.91
CA LEU A 11 -16.05 19.41 -40.14
C LEU A 11 -16.28 19.06 -38.67
N LEU A 12 -17.45 19.43 -38.10
CA LEU A 12 -17.80 19.10 -36.71
C LEU A 12 -18.14 17.61 -36.56
N ALA A 13 -18.76 16.99 -37.57
CA ALA A 13 -19.08 15.56 -37.54
C ALA A 13 -17.83 14.68 -37.68
N MET A 14 -16.79 15.13 -38.41
CA MET A 14 -15.52 14.38 -38.52
C MET A 14 -14.66 14.47 -37.26
N SER A 15 -14.76 15.53 -36.45
CA SER A 15 -14.02 15.63 -35.20
C SER A 15 -14.60 14.75 -34.10
N PHE A 16 -15.89 14.42 -34.12
CA PHE A 16 -16.50 13.46 -33.18
C PHE A 16 -16.18 12.01 -33.52
N SER A 17 -16.05 11.66 -34.80
CA SER A 17 -15.70 10.28 -35.19
C SER A 17 -14.22 9.94 -35.01
N MET A 18 -13.31 10.93 -34.86
CA MET A 18 -11.91 10.70 -34.54
C MET A 18 -11.64 10.55 -33.05
N MET A 19 -12.54 10.95 -32.16
CA MET A 19 -12.41 10.72 -30.72
C MET A 19 -12.76 9.29 -30.30
N ASP A 20 -13.59 8.58 -31.06
CA ASP A 20 -13.93 7.18 -30.78
C ASP A 20 -12.83 6.17 -31.19
N LEU A 21 -11.84 6.58 -31.97
CA LEU A 21 -10.76 5.70 -32.47
C LEU A 21 -9.52 5.65 -31.59
N ALA A 22 -9.45 6.39 -30.50
CA ALA A 22 -8.27 6.45 -29.63
C ALA A 22 -8.35 5.55 -28.38
N TYR A 23 -9.48 4.94 -28.10
CA TYR A 23 -9.59 3.91 -27.06
C TYR A 23 -9.50 2.54 -27.73
N SER A 24 -8.29 2.10 -28.04
CA SER A 24 -8.00 0.68 -28.18
C SER A 24 -8.54 0.00 -26.93
N GLU A 25 -9.59 -0.80 -27.06
CA GLU A 25 -10.14 -1.60 -25.98
C GLU A 25 -8.99 -2.48 -25.47
N VAL A 26 -8.37 -2.08 -24.37
CA VAL A 26 -7.27 -2.84 -23.79
C VAL A 26 -7.82 -4.22 -23.50
N ASP A 27 -7.20 -5.24 -24.09
CA ASP A 27 -7.65 -6.63 -23.95
C ASP A 27 -7.77 -6.96 -22.46
N GLN A 28 -8.95 -7.37 -22.03
CA GLN A 28 -9.25 -7.73 -20.66
C GLN A 28 -8.25 -8.77 -20.12
N SER A 29 -7.73 -9.64 -20.98
CA SER A 29 -6.72 -10.63 -20.58
C SER A 29 -5.38 -9.98 -20.22
N GLU A 30 -4.99 -8.90 -20.92
CA GLU A 30 -3.78 -8.13 -20.60
C GLU A 30 -3.95 -7.35 -19.29
N ILE A 31 -5.15 -6.80 -19.02
CA ILE A 31 -5.47 -6.14 -17.76
C ILE A 31 -5.33 -7.13 -16.59
N LEU A 32 -5.89 -8.33 -16.71
CA LEU A 32 -5.77 -9.34 -15.66
C LEU A 32 -4.33 -9.76 -15.42
N LYS A 33 -3.54 -10.03 -16.47
CA LYS A 33 -2.12 -10.36 -16.36
C LYS A 33 -1.31 -9.23 -15.69
N SER A 34 -1.64 -7.99 -16.04
CA SER A 34 -0.96 -6.83 -15.43
C SER A 34 -1.34 -6.67 -13.95
N ALA A 35 -2.59 -6.95 -13.57
CA ALA A 35 -3.02 -6.97 -12.19
C ALA A 35 -2.30 -8.05 -11.37
N GLU A 36 -2.14 -9.27 -11.93
CA GLU A 36 -1.37 -10.36 -11.31
C GLU A 36 0.08 -9.96 -11.02
N ARG A 37 0.71 -9.16 -11.90
CA ARG A 37 2.05 -8.61 -11.63
C ARG A 37 2.06 -7.70 -10.41
N VAL A 38 1.07 -6.82 -10.26
CA VAL A 38 0.95 -5.96 -9.07
C VAL A 38 0.84 -6.81 -7.81
N VAL A 39 -0.02 -7.84 -7.84
CA VAL A 39 -0.21 -8.78 -6.71
C VAL A 39 1.11 -9.51 -6.38
N SER A 40 1.83 -9.99 -7.42
CA SER A 40 3.12 -10.66 -7.25
C SER A 40 4.19 -9.75 -6.65
N LEU A 41 4.23 -8.47 -7.04
CA LEU A 41 5.15 -7.49 -6.45
C LEU A 41 4.87 -7.28 -4.97
N TRP A 42 3.61 -7.11 -4.58
CA TRP A 42 3.22 -7.04 -3.16
C TRP A 42 3.59 -8.31 -2.41
N SER A 43 3.27 -9.47 -2.97
CA SER A 43 3.57 -10.78 -2.35
C SER A 43 5.08 -10.95 -2.12
N SER A 44 5.90 -10.58 -3.11
CA SER A 44 7.36 -10.63 -3.00
C SER A 44 7.89 -9.68 -1.91
N LYS A 45 7.38 -8.46 -1.86
CA LYS A 45 7.82 -7.47 -0.86
C LYS A 45 7.42 -7.88 0.55
N LEU A 46 6.16 -8.23 0.76
CA LEU A 46 5.65 -8.66 2.07
C LEU A 46 6.19 -10.03 2.48
N GLY A 47 6.48 -10.93 1.52
CA GLY A 47 7.10 -12.23 1.79
C GLY A 47 8.52 -12.12 2.34
N GLY A 48 9.28 -11.10 1.90
CA GLY A 48 10.59 -10.76 2.45
C GLY A 48 10.55 -9.99 3.77
N GLY A 49 9.39 -9.55 4.19
CA GLY A 49 9.19 -8.63 5.32
C GLY A 49 9.41 -7.17 4.91
N ILE A 50 8.50 -6.30 5.31
CA ILE A 50 8.61 -4.84 5.14
C ILE A 50 8.72 -4.21 6.52
N ASP A 51 9.82 -3.50 6.75
CA ASP A 51 10.05 -2.73 7.98
C ASP A 51 9.50 -1.31 7.81
N VAL A 52 8.58 -0.94 8.70
CA VAL A 52 7.89 0.35 8.69
C VAL A 52 8.22 1.09 9.97
N LEU A 53 8.82 2.27 9.86
CA LEU A 53 9.10 3.12 11.01
C LEU A 53 7.79 3.69 11.57
N ASN A 54 7.59 3.62 12.86
CA ASN A 54 6.38 4.07 13.53
C ASN A 54 6.72 4.94 14.76
N LYS A 55 6.05 6.08 14.88
CA LYS A 55 6.09 6.94 16.06
C LYS A 55 4.86 6.67 16.90
N VAL A 56 5.06 6.12 18.09
CA VAL A 56 4.00 5.97 19.07
C VAL A 56 3.99 7.22 19.97
N GLU A 57 2.88 7.93 19.95
CA GLU A 57 2.75 9.21 20.65
C GLU A 57 1.47 9.26 21.49
N SER A 58 1.59 9.75 22.70
CA SER A 58 0.47 10.09 23.57
C SER A 58 0.72 11.47 24.22
N SER A 59 -0.25 11.98 24.97
CA SER A 59 -0.12 13.28 25.65
C SER A 59 1.06 13.38 26.63
N SER A 60 1.60 12.26 27.10
CA SER A 60 2.62 12.21 28.14
C SER A 60 3.94 11.55 27.74
N TYR A 61 3.98 10.89 26.59
CA TYR A 61 5.19 10.22 26.09
C TYR A 61 5.17 10.04 24.59
N PHE A 62 6.33 9.85 24.02
CA PHE A 62 6.50 9.31 22.66
C PHE A 62 7.72 8.38 22.62
N TYR A 63 7.72 7.48 21.66
CA TYR A 63 8.89 6.67 21.30
C TYR A 63 8.77 6.21 19.83
N TRP A 64 9.90 5.83 19.27
CA TRP A 64 9.98 5.25 17.94
C TRP A 64 10.06 3.74 18.01
N THR A 65 9.53 3.08 17.03
CA THR A 65 9.62 1.62 16.85
C THR A 65 9.62 1.30 15.36
N VAL A 66 10.19 0.15 14.99
CA VAL A 66 10.04 -0.41 13.64
C VAL A 66 9.07 -1.57 13.73
N ARG A 67 8.10 -1.58 12.85
CA ARG A 67 7.13 -2.64 12.66
C ARG A 67 7.49 -3.45 11.42
N ARG A 68 7.75 -4.74 11.57
CA ARG A 68 7.94 -5.67 10.48
C ARG A 68 6.61 -6.30 10.08
N LEU A 69 6.24 -6.15 8.80
CA LEU A 69 5.03 -6.73 8.22
C LEU A 69 5.42 -7.91 7.33
N THR A 70 4.88 -9.09 7.60
CA THR A 70 5.16 -10.30 6.83
C THR A 70 3.85 -10.90 6.32
N LEU A 71 3.80 -11.23 5.04
CA LEU A 71 2.62 -11.82 4.41
C LEU A 71 2.26 -13.17 5.05
N ILE A 72 0.97 -13.38 5.28
CA ILE A 72 0.40 -14.67 5.66
C ILE A 72 -0.50 -15.17 4.54
N GLY A 73 -0.20 -16.36 4.04
CA GLY A 73 -1.00 -16.97 2.97
C GLY A 73 -0.88 -16.25 1.62
N THR A 74 -1.89 -16.42 0.79
CA THR A 74 -1.94 -15.83 -0.55
C THR A 74 -2.88 -14.64 -0.56
N PRO A 75 -2.48 -13.47 -1.12
CA PRO A 75 -3.38 -12.34 -1.29
C PRO A 75 -4.58 -12.71 -2.17
N SER A 76 -5.73 -12.13 -1.86
CA SER A 76 -6.88 -12.12 -2.76
C SER A 76 -6.95 -10.80 -3.51
N TYR A 77 -7.45 -10.83 -4.74
CA TYR A 77 -7.60 -9.60 -5.52
C TYR A 77 -8.86 -9.64 -6.38
N ASP A 78 -9.33 -8.45 -6.75
CA ASP A 78 -10.51 -8.26 -7.59
C ASP A 78 -10.24 -7.11 -8.59
N VAL A 79 -10.52 -7.37 -9.88
CA VAL A 79 -10.41 -6.39 -10.97
C VAL A 79 -11.80 -6.04 -11.45
N LYS A 80 -12.19 -4.78 -11.28
CA LYS A 80 -13.51 -4.27 -11.69
C LYS A 80 -13.38 -3.28 -12.83
N LYS A 81 -14.21 -3.46 -13.86
CA LYS A 81 -14.45 -2.42 -14.87
C LYS A 81 -15.22 -1.28 -14.23
N THR A 82 -14.91 -0.05 -14.61
CA THR A 82 -15.57 1.18 -14.13
C THR A 82 -16.13 1.95 -15.31
N ASP A 83 -17.04 2.88 -15.06
CA ASP A 83 -17.59 3.78 -16.10
C ASP A 83 -16.66 4.97 -16.39
N SER A 84 -15.49 5.03 -15.77
CA SER A 84 -14.54 6.12 -15.96
C SER A 84 -13.72 5.94 -17.21
N LEU A 85 -13.74 6.91 -18.11
CA LEU A 85 -12.89 6.96 -19.30
C LEU A 85 -11.40 7.10 -18.97
N VAL A 86 -11.06 7.73 -17.84
CA VAL A 86 -9.67 7.96 -17.42
C VAL A 86 -9.11 6.78 -16.63
N SER A 87 -9.98 6.03 -15.96
CA SER A 87 -9.61 4.88 -15.11
C SER A 87 -10.58 3.73 -15.34
N PRO A 88 -10.52 3.06 -16.50
CA PRO A 88 -11.52 2.07 -16.91
C PRO A 88 -11.52 0.80 -16.04
N TYR A 89 -10.45 0.58 -15.26
CA TYR A 89 -10.36 -0.56 -14.34
C TYR A 89 -9.85 -0.13 -12.96
N LYS A 90 -10.36 -0.82 -11.94
CA LYS A 90 -9.93 -0.73 -10.54
C LYS A 90 -9.45 -2.10 -10.08
N LEU A 91 -8.32 -2.15 -9.40
CA LEU A 91 -7.79 -3.33 -8.73
C LEU A 91 -7.86 -3.12 -7.23
N ILE A 92 -8.39 -4.11 -6.52
CA ILE A 92 -8.41 -4.19 -5.06
C ILE A 92 -7.61 -5.42 -4.67
N ILE A 93 -6.63 -5.26 -3.79
CA ILE A 93 -5.83 -6.38 -3.28
C ILE A 93 -6.00 -6.41 -1.76
N ASN A 94 -6.29 -7.59 -1.22
CA ASN A 94 -6.42 -7.83 0.21
C ASN A 94 -5.32 -8.78 0.68
N PHE A 95 -4.66 -8.43 1.78
CA PHE A 95 -3.59 -9.20 2.40
C PHE A 95 -3.93 -9.46 3.86
N SER A 96 -3.57 -10.64 4.36
CA SER A 96 -3.39 -10.86 5.78
C SER A 96 -1.89 -10.81 6.08
N VAL A 97 -1.48 -9.99 7.03
CA VAL A 97 -0.06 -9.86 7.41
C VAL A 97 0.10 -10.10 8.91
N LYS A 98 1.18 -10.78 9.25
CA LYS A 98 1.71 -10.79 10.61
C LYS A 98 2.53 -9.52 10.82
N TYR A 99 2.47 -8.93 12.01
CA TYR A 99 3.36 -7.84 12.37
C TYR A 99 4.06 -8.11 13.70
N ASP A 100 5.34 -7.74 13.74
CA ASP A 100 6.19 -7.76 14.92
C ASP A 100 6.81 -6.37 15.07
N ASP A 101 6.94 -5.86 16.30
CA ASP A 101 7.54 -4.55 16.56
C ASP A 101 8.83 -4.74 17.37
N ASN A 102 9.84 -3.92 17.13
CA ASN A 102 11.05 -3.91 17.95
C ASN A 102 10.91 -3.09 19.25
N THR A 103 9.67 -2.90 19.71
CA THR A 103 9.31 -2.06 20.86
C THR A 103 9.91 -2.51 22.18
N SER A 104 10.20 -3.80 22.34
CA SER A 104 10.65 -4.41 23.60
C SER A 104 11.94 -5.20 23.46
N GLY A 105 12.71 -4.92 22.41
CA GLY A 105 14.02 -5.56 22.18
C GLY A 105 15.04 -5.22 23.26
N PRO A 106 16.23 -5.86 23.24
CA PRO A 106 17.24 -5.76 24.31
C PRO A 106 17.83 -4.35 24.44
N ASN A 107 17.78 -3.53 23.40
CA ASN A 107 18.45 -2.22 23.33
C ASN A 107 17.51 -1.04 23.42
N VAL A 108 16.26 -1.25 23.86
CA VAL A 108 15.26 -0.16 23.97
C VAL A 108 15.69 0.91 24.98
N ASN A 109 15.53 2.18 24.59
CA ASN A 109 15.93 3.33 25.38
C ASN A 109 14.89 4.48 25.38
N GLY A 110 13.69 4.21 24.84
CA GLY A 110 12.63 5.20 24.65
C GLY A 110 11.88 5.54 25.93
N HIS A 111 10.61 5.18 26.01
CA HIS A 111 9.74 5.49 27.15
C HIS A 111 9.83 4.44 28.25
N TYR A 112 10.11 4.88 29.50
CA TYR A 112 10.05 4.03 30.69
C TYR A 112 8.69 4.10 31.35
N ASP A 113 7.94 3.00 31.33
CA ASP A 113 6.68 2.84 32.05
C ASP A 113 6.96 2.45 33.51
N LYS A 114 6.64 3.36 34.43
CA LYS A 114 6.86 3.16 35.87
C LYS A 114 5.97 2.06 36.46
N SER A 115 4.76 1.87 35.93
CA SER A 115 3.80 0.90 36.44
C SER A 115 4.21 -0.54 36.09
N LEU A 116 4.71 -0.72 34.88
CA LEU A 116 5.18 -2.00 34.36
C LEU A 116 6.68 -2.23 34.59
N LYS A 117 7.40 -1.21 35.10
CA LYS A 117 8.87 -1.22 35.28
C LYS A 117 9.61 -1.65 34.03
N LYS A 118 9.16 -1.18 32.85
CA LYS A 118 9.66 -1.60 31.55
C LYS A 118 9.90 -0.41 30.62
N THR A 119 10.98 -0.48 29.84
CA THR A 119 11.26 0.50 28.78
C THR A 119 10.71 -0.01 27.44
N TYR A 120 10.15 0.90 26.65
CA TYR A 120 9.58 0.62 25.34
C TYR A 120 10.18 1.51 24.27
N GLY A 121 10.43 0.92 23.09
CA GLY A 121 10.87 1.62 21.89
C GLY A 121 12.17 2.40 22.04
N TYR A 122 12.37 3.36 21.16
CA TYR A 122 13.60 4.12 21.01
C TYR A 122 13.33 5.62 21.08
N ARG A 123 14.34 6.40 21.50
CA ARG A 123 14.23 7.87 21.61
C ARG A 123 14.20 8.56 20.26
N SER A 124 14.83 7.98 19.25
CA SER A 124 14.90 8.54 17.91
C SER A 124 14.54 7.50 16.83
N SER A 125 14.20 7.98 15.65
CA SER A 125 13.97 7.16 14.46
C SER A 125 15.24 6.42 14.04
N GLU A 126 16.39 7.08 14.12
CA GLU A 126 17.70 6.51 13.80
C GLU A 126 18.05 5.35 14.72
N ASP A 127 17.76 5.48 16.02
CA ASP A 127 17.99 4.39 16.96
C ASP A 127 17.06 3.22 16.72
N ALA A 128 15.77 3.46 16.41
CA ALA A 128 14.84 2.40 16.06
C ALA A 128 15.29 1.61 14.84
N MET A 129 15.83 2.29 13.84
CA MET A 129 16.31 1.66 12.59
C MET A 129 17.63 0.89 12.72
N LYS A 130 18.42 1.12 13.77
CA LYS A 130 19.64 0.33 14.04
C LYS A 130 19.34 -1.09 14.52
N TYR A 131 18.19 -1.30 15.12
CA TYR A 131 17.80 -2.54 15.76
C TYR A 131 16.67 -3.21 14.98
N THR A 132 17.01 -3.74 13.82
CA THR A 132 16.09 -4.42 12.90
C THR A 132 16.49 -5.87 12.59
N ASN A 133 17.40 -6.45 13.39
CA ASN A 133 17.69 -7.86 13.32
C ASN A 133 16.51 -8.68 13.86
N THR A 134 16.46 -9.96 13.54
CA THR A 134 15.32 -10.83 13.93
C THR A 134 15.13 -10.89 15.45
N GLU A 135 16.21 -10.88 16.22
CA GLU A 135 16.21 -10.90 17.68
C GLU A 135 15.69 -9.61 18.33
N ASP A 136 15.68 -8.50 17.58
CA ASP A 136 15.16 -7.22 18.08
C ASP A 136 13.62 -7.17 18.05
N PHE A 137 13.00 -8.02 17.21
CA PHE A 137 11.54 -8.11 17.10
C PHE A 137 11.02 -9.13 18.11
N VAL A 138 10.42 -8.61 19.16
CA VAL A 138 9.78 -9.43 20.19
C VAL A 138 8.30 -9.41 19.96
N ASP A 139 7.66 -10.58 20.02
CA ASP A 139 6.19 -10.68 20.01
C ASP A 139 5.64 -9.84 21.19
N ILE A 140 5.05 -8.67 20.84
CA ILE A 140 4.68 -7.63 21.79
C ILE A 140 3.56 -8.07 22.71
N ASN A 141 2.89 -9.17 22.41
CA ASN A 141 1.67 -9.48 23.09
C ASN A 141 1.73 -10.79 23.91
N PRO A 142 2.48 -10.83 25.03
CA PRO A 142 2.30 -11.90 26.01
C PRO A 142 0.86 -11.91 26.58
N ILE A 143 0.12 -10.79 26.49
CA ILE A 143 -1.28 -10.68 26.89
C ILE A 143 -2.22 -11.24 25.82
N SER A 144 -1.83 -11.21 24.55
CA SER A 144 -2.59 -11.78 23.43
C SER A 144 -2.49 -13.30 23.28
N LYS A 145 -1.86 -14.00 24.21
CA LYS A 145 -1.94 -15.49 24.29
C LYS A 145 -3.38 -16.02 24.36
N THR A 146 -4.37 -15.12 24.52
CA THR A 146 -5.79 -15.47 24.54
C THR A 146 -6.49 -15.36 23.18
N LYS A 147 -5.84 -14.83 22.12
CA LYS A 147 -6.40 -14.85 20.75
C LYS A 147 -5.60 -15.84 19.90
N PRO A 148 -6.20 -16.95 19.43
CA PRO A 148 -5.59 -17.77 18.40
C PRO A 148 -5.40 -16.88 17.15
N GLY A 149 -4.14 -16.68 16.72
CA GLY A 149 -3.87 -15.90 15.50
C GLY A 149 -2.69 -14.91 15.58
N GLY A 150 -2.15 -14.60 16.79
CA GLY A 150 -1.02 -13.68 16.94
C GLY A 150 -1.34 -12.24 16.54
N ASN A 151 -0.32 -11.45 16.23
CA ASN A 151 -0.45 -10.07 15.75
C ASN A 151 -0.73 -10.08 14.24
N VAL A 152 -1.98 -10.37 13.85
CA VAL A 152 -2.42 -10.40 12.45
C VAL A 152 -3.31 -9.21 12.16
N MET A 153 -3.13 -8.59 11.00
CA MET A 153 -4.01 -7.55 10.48
C MET A 153 -4.33 -7.77 9.02
N ASP A 154 -5.52 -7.32 8.60
CA ASP A 154 -5.93 -7.35 7.20
C ASP A 154 -5.73 -5.96 6.58
N LEU A 155 -4.92 -5.93 5.52
CA LEU A 155 -4.62 -4.74 4.75
C LEU A 155 -5.30 -4.82 3.39
N SER A 156 -5.79 -3.68 2.89
CA SER A 156 -6.31 -3.56 1.53
C SER A 156 -5.68 -2.39 0.82
N VAL A 157 -5.33 -2.58 -0.45
CA VAL A 157 -4.79 -1.52 -1.32
C VAL A 157 -5.65 -1.38 -2.57
N PHE A 158 -5.75 -0.16 -3.08
CA PHE A 158 -6.60 0.20 -4.20
C PHE A 158 -5.77 0.84 -5.31
N TYR A 159 -5.90 0.29 -6.52
CA TYR A 159 -5.28 0.83 -7.72
C TYR A 159 -6.34 1.27 -8.73
N ALA A 160 -6.00 2.27 -9.54
CA ALA A 160 -6.71 2.63 -10.75
C ALA A 160 -5.82 2.40 -11.97
N PHE A 161 -6.37 1.83 -13.04
CA PHE A 161 -5.66 1.68 -14.30
C PHE A 161 -5.71 2.98 -15.07
N GLN A 162 -4.56 3.62 -15.32
CA GLN A 162 -4.43 4.92 -15.97
C GLN A 162 -3.19 4.94 -16.87
N GLY A 163 -3.36 5.30 -18.15
CA GLY A 163 -2.23 5.45 -19.06
C GLY A 163 -1.33 4.21 -19.13
N GLU A 164 -1.91 3.03 -19.32
CA GLU A 164 -1.21 1.73 -19.42
C GLU A 164 -0.43 1.30 -18.16
N LYS A 165 -0.83 1.80 -16.98
CA LYS A 165 -0.24 1.42 -15.70
C LYS A 165 -1.27 1.39 -14.58
N TRP A 166 -0.96 0.61 -13.55
CA TRP A 166 -1.68 0.61 -12.28
C TRP A 166 -1.10 1.68 -11.35
N VAL A 167 -1.92 2.62 -10.96
CA VAL A 167 -1.55 3.74 -10.06
C VAL A 167 -2.20 3.51 -8.71
N LEU A 168 -1.39 3.42 -7.66
CA LEU A 168 -1.87 3.26 -6.29
C LEU A 168 -2.68 4.50 -5.86
N LYS A 169 -3.91 4.29 -5.41
CA LYS A 169 -4.82 5.35 -4.97
C LYS A 169 -5.02 5.38 -3.46
N GLY A 170 -4.59 4.34 -2.76
CA GLY A 170 -4.70 4.25 -1.31
C GLY A 170 -5.00 2.84 -0.83
N GLY A 171 -5.46 2.76 0.41
CA GLY A 171 -5.83 1.52 1.06
C GLY A 171 -6.82 1.77 2.19
N ASN A 172 -7.16 0.71 2.94
CA ASN A 172 -7.96 0.84 4.15
C ASN A 172 -7.21 1.61 5.25
N ASP A 173 -7.87 1.92 6.36
CA ASP A 173 -7.29 2.72 7.44
C ASP A 173 -6.04 2.06 8.04
N LEU A 174 -6.00 0.73 8.16
CA LEU A 174 -4.83 0.01 8.64
C LEU A 174 -3.65 0.14 7.67
N PHE A 175 -3.91 0.10 6.35
CA PHE A 175 -2.89 0.35 5.35
C PHE A 175 -2.36 1.79 5.46
N ARG A 176 -3.25 2.77 5.53
CA ARG A 176 -2.86 4.19 5.67
C ARG A 176 -2.05 4.44 6.92
N HIS A 177 -2.45 3.86 8.05
CA HIS A 177 -1.74 3.99 9.33
C HIS A 177 -0.32 3.40 9.26
N ASN A 178 -0.12 2.27 8.58
CA ASN A 178 1.15 1.57 8.56
C ASN A 178 2.08 2.01 7.40
N PHE A 179 1.57 2.56 6.30
CA PHE A 179 2.35 2.86 5.11
C PHE A 179 2.37 4.32 4.70
N PHE A 180 1.30 5.10 4.90
CA PHE A 180 1.25 6.50 4.53
C PHE A 180 1.57 7.40 5.72
N GLY A 181 2.40 8.43 5.49
CA GLY A 181 2.77 9.42 6.49
C GLY A 181 3.95 9.02 7.37
N GLN A 182 4.72 8.00 6.98
CA GLN A 182 5.93 7.58 7.67
C GLN A 182 7.17 7.92 6.84
N GLU A 183 8.18 8.51 7.47
CA GLU A 183 9.35 9.11 6.80
C GLU A 183 10.16 8.15 5.90
N ASN A 184 10.10 6.84 6.13
CA ASN A 184 10.87 5.85 5.37
C ASN A 184 10.04 4.95 4.44
N THR A 185 8.74 5.18 4.33
CA THR A 185 7.87 4.31 3.51
C THR A 185 8.02 4.57 2.02
N ASP A 186 8.41 5.80 1.62
CA ASP A 186 8.46 6.24 0.23
C ASP A 186 9.43 5.40 -0.63
N SER A 187 10.57 5.00 -0.10
CA SER A 187 11.56 4.22 -0.86
C SER A 187 11.13 2.78 -1.10
N LEU A 188 10.41 2.16 -0.15
CA LEU A 188 9.95 0.77 -0.23
C LEU A 188 8.71 0.62 -1.10
N ILE A 189 7.82 1.62 -1.04
CA ILE A 189 6.55 1.61 -1.78
C ILE A 189 6.68 2.26 -3.16
N LYS A 190 7.72 3.04 -3.41
CA LYS A 190 7.88 3.79 -4.67
C LYS A 190 7.69 2.93 -5.91
N VAL A 191 8.18 1.71 -5.91
CA VAL A 191 8.00 0.75 -7.02
C VAL A 191 6.54 0.31 -7.16
N LEU A 192 5.76 0.37 -6.07
CA LEU A 192 4.36 -0.03 -6.02
C LEU A 192 3.39 1.11 -6.29
N LEU A 193 3.87 2.37 -6.29
CA LEU A 193 3.02 3.54 -6.58
C LEU A 193 2.50 3.53 -8.01
N GLU A 194 3.35 3.12 -8.95
CA GLU A 194 3.00 3.02 -10.36
C GLU A 194 3.62 1.75 -10.95
N VAL A 195 2.79 0.81 -11.38
CA VAL A 195 3.21 -0.46 -11.96
C VAL A 195 2.80 -0.50 -13.42
N PRO A 196 3.74 -0.53 -14.39
CA PRO A 196 3.43 -0.64 -15.82
C PRO A 196 2.66 -1.92 -16.14
N ALA A 197 1.77 -1.84 -17.14
CA ALA A 197 1.02 -3.00 -17.62
C ALA A 197 1.86 -3.96 -18.47
N LYS A 198 2.98 -3.47 -19.04
CA LYS A 198 3.91 -4.26 -19.89
C LYS A 198 5.30 -4.31 -19.29
#